data_e45c4b9cecc3a124f7a0ff38b945cd39
#
_entry.id   e45c4b9cecc3a124f7a0ff38b945cd39
#
_cell.length_a   1.000
_cell.length_b   1.000
_cell.length_c   1.000
_cell.angle_alpha   90.00
_cell.angle_beta   90.00
_cell.angle_gamma   90.00
#
_symmetry.space_group_name_H-M   'P 1'
#
loop_
_entity.id
_entity.type
_entity.pdbx_description
1 polymer ?
#
loop_
_entity_poly.entity_id
_entity_poly.type
_entity_poly.pdbx_seq_one_letter_code
_entity_poly.pdbx_strand_id
1 'polypeptide(L)'
;GLAFGTVGFGVIATFITLYFAAHSWQGAAFTLSLFSVGFICVRLVLGNTITRFGGVPVSLACFIIESLGLLLIWLAPSAWMAGVGAFLTGSGFSLVFPALGVEAVKQVEEQNQGTALGTYSAFLDLALGLTGPLAGWVAGFYDLATLYLLAAIVVALAFLLIFRVHRQQRLVARE
;
A
#
# COMPACT_ATOMS: atom_id res chain seq x y z
N GLY A 1 -6.55 -4.89 6.85
CA GLY A 1 -6.23 -4.55 5.44
C GLY A 1 -5.39 -3.30 5.32
N LEU A 2 -5.87 -2.16 5.87
CA LEU A 2 -5.16 -0.88 5.76
C LEU A 2 -3.71 -0.94 6.26
N ALA A 3 -3.50 -1.41 7.48
CA ALA A 3 -2.16 -1.48 8.08
C ALA A 3 -1.15 -2.26 7.22
N PHE A 4 -1.60 -3.33 6.58
CA PHE A 4 -0.75 -4.14 5.68
C PHE A 4 -0.48 -3.42 4.35
N GLY A 5 -1.47 -2.72 3.77
CA GLY A 5 -1.25 -1.90 2.57
C GLY A 5 -0.31 -0.72 2.82
N THR A 6 -0.24 -0.20 4.04
CA THR A 6 0.65 0.92 4.38
C THR A 6 2.13 0.52 4.44
N VAL A 7 2.43 -0.77 4.63
CA VAL A 7 3.82 -1.26 4.74
C VAL A 7 4.63 -0.97 3.48
N GLY A 8 4.04 -1.13 2.29
CA GLY A 8 4.70 -0.83 1.02
C GLY A 8 5.19 0.61 0.93
N PHE A 9 4.32 1.57 1.26
CA PHE A 9 4.70 2.98 1.35
C PHE A 9 5.80 3.22 2.39
N GLY A 10 5.64 2.67 3.60
CA GLY A 10 6.61 2.85 4.69
C GLY A 10 8.01 2.35 4.33
N VAL A 11 8.11 1.20 3.66
CA VAL A 11 9.39 0.64 3.22
C VAL A 11 10.03 1.51 2.13
N ILE A 12 9.27 1.96 1.12
CA ILE A 12 9.79 2.85 0.08
C ILE A 12 10.26 4.16 0.69
N ALA A 13 9.43 4.83 1.49
CA ALA A 13 9.74 6.13 2.07
C ALA A 13 11.00 6.10 2.94
N THR A 14 11.25 4.99 3.64
CA THR A 14 12.37 4.87 4.58
C THR A 14 13.64 4.31 3.94
N PHE A 15 13.52 3.31 3.06
CA PHE A 15 14.67 2.51 2.63
C PHE A 15 15.09 2.66 1.17
N ILE A 16 14.31 3.36 0.32
CA ILE A 16 14.66 3.47 -1.11
C ILE A 16 16.01 4.15 -1.34
N THR A 17 16.35 5.15 -0.53
CA THR A 17 17.64 5.85 -0.63
C THR A 17 18.80 4.93 -0.26
N LEU A 18 18.66 4.12 0.81
CA LEU A 18 19.65 3.13 1.21
C LEU A 18 19.77 2.01 0.19
N TYR A 19 18.65 1.57 -0.38
CA TYR A 19 18.61 0.56 -1.44
C TYR A 19 19.38 1.01 -2.68
N PHE A 20 19.19 2.26 -3.11
CA PHE A 20 19.93 2.84 -4.23
C PHE A 20 21.42 2.98 -3.92
N ALA A 21 21.76 3.41 -2.70
CA ALA A 21 23.15 3.52 -2.26
C ALA A 21 23.86 2.16 -2.26
N ALA A 22 23.20 1.10 -1.77
CA ALA A 22 23.75 -0.26 -1.75
C ALA A 22 24.04 -0.82 -3.16
N HIS A 23 23.27 -0.38 -4.17
CA HIS A 23 23.49 -0.76 -5.57
C HIS A 23 24.37 0.24 -6.35
N SER A 24 24.90 1.27 -5.68
CA SER A 24 25.62 2.40 -6.32
C SER A 24 24.82 3.08 -7.44
N TRP A 25 23.48 3.08 -7.31
CA TRP A 25 22.58 3.76 -8.24
C TRP A 25 22.35 5.20 -7.83
N GLN A 26 22.20 6.05 -8.84
CA GLN A 26 21.77 7.45 -8.65
C GLN A 26 20.27 7.60 -8.91
N GLY A 27 19.66 8.66 -8.37
CA GLY A 27 18.28 9.01 -8.66
C GLY A 27 17.25 8.47 -7.66
N ALA A 28 17.63 8.16 -6.41
CA ALA A 28 16.68 7.77 -5.37
C ALA A 28 15.59 8.84 -5.14
N ALA A 29 15.93 10.13 -5.14
CA ALA A 29 14.97 11.22 -5.02
C ALA A 29 14.00 11.26 -6.21
N PHE A 30 14.48 10.99 -7.43
CA PHE A 30 13.64 10.87 -8.62
C PHE A 30 12.66 9.68 -8.51
N THR A 31 13.12 8.57 -7.96
CA THR A 31 12.28 7.40 -7.70
C THR A 31 11.16 7.70 -6.70
N LEU A 32 11.43 8.46 -5.64
CA LEU A 32 10.40 8.96 -4.73
C LEU A 32 9.42 9.91 -5.43
N SER A 33 9.91 10.75 -6.34
CA SER A 33 9.04 11.60 -7.16
C SER A 33 8.14 10.79 -8.06
N LEU A 34 8.63 9.71 -8.68
CA LEU A 34 7.81 8.79 -9.48
C LEU A 34 6.73 8.12 -8.65
N PHE A 35 7.03 7.66 -7.43
CA PHE A 35 6.03 7.16 -6.49
C PHE A 35 4.93 8.22 -6.25
N SER A 36 5.32 9.45 -5.95
CA SER A 36 4.39 10.54 -5.67
C SER A 36 3.54 10.91 -6.90
N VAL A 37 4.13 10.92 -8.08
CA VAL A 37 3.41 11.15 -9.35
C VAL A 37 2.37 10.05 -9.57
N GLY A 38 2.72 8.77 -9.43
CA GLY A 38 1.79 7.65 -9.52
C GLY A 38 0.63 7.80 -8.54
N PHE A 39 0.95 8.12 -7.28
CA PHE A 39 -0.03 8.35 -6.23
C PHE A 39 -1.01 9.48 -6.58
N ILE A 40 -0.52 10.64 -7.00
CA ILE A 40 -1.36 11.80 -7.31
C ILE A 40 -2.19 11.56 -8.57
N CYS A 41 -1.58 11.04 -9.64
CA CYS A 41 -2.27 10.80 -10.90
C CYS A 41 -3.46 9.85 -10.72
N VAL A 42 -3.26 8.72 -10.04
CA VAL A 42 -4.34 7.76 -9.79
C VAL A 42 -5.44 8.38 -8.93
N ARG A 43 -5.08 9.16 -7.91
CA ARG A 43 -6.04 9.81 -7.03
C ARG A 43 -6.92 10.82 -7.77
N LEU A 44 -6.33 11.58 -8.69
CA LEU A 44 -7.07 12.58 -9.48
C LEU A 44 -7.93 11.95 -10.57
N VAL A 45 -7.40 10.94 -11.27
CA VAL A 45 -8.08 10.33 -12.42
C VAL A 45 -9.10 9.28 -11.98
N LEU A 46 -8.74 8.45 -11.01
CA LEU A 46 -9.53 7.29 -10.60
C LEU A 46 -10.24 7.46 -9.24
N GLY A 47 -10.19 8.64 -8.61
CA GLY A 47 -10.87 8.88 -7.32
C GLY A 47 -12.36 8.56 -7.35
N ASN A 48 -13.04 8.82 -8.46
CA ASN A 48 -14.46 8.53 -8.64
C ASN A 48 -14.80 7.04 -8.79
N THR A 49 -13.81 6.17 -8.96
CA THR A 49 -14.04 4.72 -9.08
C THR A 49 -14.58 4.11 -7.79
N ILE A 50 -14.25 4.70 -6.63
CA ILE A 50 -14.74 4.25 -5.33
C ILE A 50 -16.26 4.39 -5.23
N THR A 51 -16.82 5.51 -5.72
CA THR A 51 -18.27 5.73 -5.73
C THR A 51 -18.98 4.85 -6.74
N ARG A 52 -18.31 4.53 -7.86
CA ARG A 52 -18.90 3.74 -8.96
C ARG A 52 -18.85 2.23 -8.71
N PHE A 53 -17.73 1.72 -8.20
CA PHE A 53 -17.49 0.27 -8.06
C PHE A 53 -17.51 -0.20 -6.60
N GLY A 54 -17.49 0.72 -5.63
CA GLY A 54 -17.39 0.41 -4.20
C GLY A 54 -15.95 0.33 -3.71
N GLY A 55 -15.77 0.46 -2.38
CA GLY A 55 -14.43 0.50 -1.76
C GLY A 55 -13.68 -0.83 -1.86
N VAL A 56 -14.38 -1.97 -1.65
CA VAL A 56 -13.72 -3.29 -1.65
C VAL A 56 -13.11 -3.66 -3.01
N PRO A 57 -13.82 -3.63 -4.15
CA PRO A 57 -13.23 -3.96 -5.44
C PRO A 57 -12.05 -3.05 -5.81
N VAL A 58 -12.16 -1.74 -5.48
CA VAL A 58 -11.09 -0.77 -5.75
C VAL A 58 -9.87 -1.08 -4.89
N SER A 59 -10.03 -1.35 -3.60
CA SER A 59 -8.90 -1.69 -2.72
C SER A 59 -8.21 -3.00 -3.13
N LEU A 60 -8.95 -4.00 -3.60
CA LEU A 60 -8.38 -5.24 -4.11
C LEU A 60 -7.51 -5.01 -5.36
N ALA A 61 -7.99 -4.22 -6.32
CA ALA A 61 -7.18 -3.83 -7.48
C ALA A 61 -5.92 -3.07 -7.07
N CYS A 62 -6.04 -2.16 -6.10
CA CYS A 62 -4.94 -1.39 -5.56
C CYS A 62 -3.87 -2.27 -4.92
N PHE A 63 -4.23 -3.27 -4.11
CA PHE A 63 -3.27 -4.19 -3.50
C PHE A 63 -2.51 -5.03 -4.53
N ILE A 64 -3.17 -5.43 -5.63
CA ILE A 64 -2.48 -6.15 -6.72
C ILE A 64 -1.42 -5.23 -7.36
N ILE A 65 -1.79 -4.00 -7.71
CA ILE A 65 -0.87 -3.04 -8.35
C ILE A 65 0.29 -2.72 -7.43
N GLU A 66 0.03 -2.48 -6.15
CA GLU A 66 1.04 -2.21 -5.13
C GLU A 66 2.01 -3.37 -4.94
N SER A 67 1.49 -4.61 -4.79
CA SER A 67 2.32 -5.81 -4.69
C SER A 67 3.21 -6.02 -5.92
N LEU A 68 2.67 -5.81 -7.12
CA LEU A 68 3.45 -5.90 -8.36
C LEU A 68 4.55 -4.84 -8.42
N GLY A 69 4.26 -3.61 -7.99
CA GLY A 69 5.25 -2.55 -7.90
C GLY A 69 6.41 -2.89 -6.95
N LEU A 70 6.09 -3.41 -5.76
CA LEU A 70 7.10 -3.85 -4.78
C LEU A 70 7.93 -5.03 -5.30
N LEU A 71 7.32 -6.00 -5.97
CA LEU A 71 8.04 -7.11 -6.61
C LEU A 71 8.96 -6.63 -7.72
N LEU A 72 8.56 -5.61 -8.50
CA LEU A 72 9.43 -5.01 -9.50
C LEU A 72 10.66 -4.33 -8.87
N ILE A 73 10.51 -3.68 -7.71
CA ILE A 73 11.65 -3.10 -6.99
C ILE A 73 12.57 -4.22 -6.49
N TRP A 74 12.03 -5.28 -5.92
CA TRP A 74 12.83 -6.42 -5.47
C TRP A 74 13.64 -7.06 -6.59
N LEU A 75 13.03 -7.23 -7.77
CA LEU A 75 13.66 -7.84 -8.94
C LEU A 75 14.48 -6.85 -9.80
N ALA A 76 14.58 -5.58 -9.41
CA ALA A 76 15.13 -4.54 -10.25
C ALA A 76 16.63 -4.74 -10.51
N PRO A 77 17.06 -4.95 -11.78
CA PRO A 77 18.46 -4.96 -12.17
C PRO A 77 19.03 -3.55 -12.43
N SER A 78 18.19 -2.52 -12.37
CA SER A 78 18.57 -1.15 -12.66
C SER A 78 17.69 -0.13 -11.91
N ALA A 79 18.23 1.07 -11.70
CA ALA A 79 17.51 2.19 -11.08
C ALA A 79 16.20 2.52 -11.81
N TRP A 80 16.16 2.40 -13.13
CA TRP A 80 14.96 2.66 -13.92
C TRP A 80 13.81 1.69 -13.59
N MET A 81 14.11 0.40 -13.50
CA MET A 81 13.10 -0.60 -13.15
C MET A 81 12.60 -0.41 -11.72
N ALA A 82 13.48 -0.06 -10.77
CA ALA A 82 13.09 0.32 -9.43
C ALA A 82 12.17 1.54 -9.42
N GLY A 83 12.43 2.53 -10.29
CA GLY A 83 11.58 3.71 -10.48
C GLY A 83 10.19 3.35 -11.01
N VAL A 84 10.09 2.47 -11.99
CA VAL A 84 8.79 1.95 -12.49
C VAL A 84 8.05 1.21 -11.37
N GLY A 85 8.75 0.38 -10.60
CA GLY A 85 8.17 -0.30 -9.44
C GLY A 85 7.63 0.67 -8.40
N ALA A 86 8.37 1.74 -8.10
CA ALA A 86 7.93 2.78 -7.18
C ALA A 86 6.69 3.53 -7.69
N PHE A 87 6.64 3.87 -8.98
CA PHE A 87 5.46 4.46 -9.61
C PHE A 87 4.22 3.58 -9.47
N LEU A 88 4.35 2.28 -9.75
CA LEU A 88 3.25 1.31 -9.59
C LEU A 88 2.83 1.18 -8.13
N THR A 89 3.79 1.12 -7.20
CA THR A 89 3.47 1.05 -5.76
C THR A 89 2.71 2.28 -5.30
N GLY A 90 3.12 3.48 -5.71
CA GLY A 90 2.40 4.72 -5.43
C GLY A 90 1.00 4.74 -6.03
N SER A 91 0.88 4.27 -7.27
CA SER A 91 -0.41 4.14 -7.96
C SER A 91 -1.36 3.19 -7.23
N GLY A 92 -0.86 2.03 -6.79
CA GLY A 92 -1.63 1.04 -6.02
C GLY A 92 -2.03 1.58 -4.66
N PHE A 93 -1.11 2.14 -3.90
CA PHE A 93 -1.39 2.65 -2.55
C PHE A 93 -2.39 3.82 -2.53
N SER A 94 -2.48 4.61 -3.60
CA SER A 94 -3.21 5.87 -3.68
C SER A 94 -4.66 5.81 -3.21
N LEU A 95 -5.41 4.78 -3.60
CA LEU A 95 -6.83 4.66 -3.29
C LEU A 95 -7.13 3.69 -2.13
N VAL A 96 -6.13 3.01 -1.58
CA VAL A 96 -6.31 2.04 -0.47
C VAL A 96 -6.97 2.73 0.74
N PHE A 97 -6.42 3.87 1.16
CA PHE A 97 -6.94 4.59 2.32
C PHE A 97 -8.39 5.06 2.12
N PRO A 98 -8.75 5.81 1.08
CA PRO A 98 -10.14 6.24 0.91
C PRO A 98 -11.10 5.09 0.59
N ALA A 99 -10.67 4.07 -0.14
CA ALA A 99 -11.52 2.92 -0.49
C ALA A 99 -11.93 2.11 0.76
N LEU A 100 -10.98 1.77 1.61
CA LEU A 100 -11.27 1.05 2.86
C LEU A 100 -11.91 1.95 3.92
N GLY A 101 -11.60 3.26 3.92
CA GLY A 101 -12.23 4.24 4.79
C GLY A 101 -13.73 4.34 4.57
N VAL A 102 -14.16 4.40 3.31
CA VAL A 102 -15.60 4.38 2.96
C VAL A 102 -16.28 3.11 3.49
N GLU A 103 -15.63 1.95 3.39
CA GLU A 103 -16.21 0.70 3.89
C GLU A 103 -16.24 0.66 5.43
N ALA A 104 -15.24 1.24 6.11
CA ALA A 104 -15.23 1.33 7.57
C ALA A 104 -16.37 2.21 8.10
N VAL A 105 -16.64 3.33 7.43
CA VAL A 105 -17.69 4.29 7.82
C VAL A 105 -19.09 3.75 7.56
N LYS A 106 -19.29 2.95 6.50
CA LYS A 106 -20.59 2.32 6.19
C LYS A 106 -21.09 1.35 7.27
N GLN A 107 -20.20 0.84 8.13
CA GLN A 107 -20.55 -0.15 9.15
C GLN A 107 -20.96 0.45 10.49
N VAL A 108 -20.96 1.77 10.61
CA VAL A 108 -21.29 2.47 11.85
C VAL A 108 -22.40 3.51 11.63
N GLU A 109 -23.13 3.82 12.69
CA GLU A 109 -24.16 4.87 12.69
C GLU A 109 -23.53 6.24 12.41
N GLU A 110 -24.30 7.16 11.80
CA GLU A 110 -23.82 8.48 11.38
C GLU A 110 -23.11 9.26 12.49
N GLN A 111 -23.65 9.20 13.71
CA GLN A 111 -23.08 9.87 14.88
C GLN A 111 -21.71 9.32 15.29
N ASN A 112 -21.35 8.08 14.90
CA ASN A 112 -20.10 7.41 15.24
C ASN A 112 -19.07 7.40 14.10
N GLN A 113 -19.41 7.95 12.93
CA GLN A 113 -18.54 7.94 11.75
C GLN A 113 -17.22 8.67 11.97
N GLY A 114 -17.23 9.77 12.71
CA GLY A 114 -16.02 10.52 13.07
C GLY A 114 -15.06 9.67 13.93
N THR A 115 -15.60 8.97 14.93
CA THR A 115 -14.81 8.07 15.78
C THR A 115 -14.26 6.88 15.00
N ALA A 116 -15.06 6.30 14.11
CA ALA A 116 -14.62 5.21 13.24
C ALA A 116 -13.47 5.64 12.32
N LEU A 117 -13.58 6.82 11.72
CA LEU A 117 -12.54 7.37 10.84
C LEU A 117 -11.27 7.74 11.60
N GLY A 118 -11.40 8.30 12.81
CA GLY A 118 -10.29 8.58 13.71
C GLY A 118 -9.53 7.30 14.10
N THR A 119 -10.26 6.26 14.52
CA THR A 119 -9.67 4.95 14.83
C THR A 119 -9.00 4.34 13.59
N TYR A 120 -9.64 4.42 12.44
CA TYR A 120 -9.11 3.94 11.18
C TYR A 120 -7.77 4.65 10.82
N SER A 121 -7.70 5.96 10.99
CA SER A 121 -6.47 6.75 10.77
C SER A 121 -5.37 6.38 11.77
N ALA A 122 -5.72 6.14 13.05
CA ALA A 122 -4.77 5.70 14.06
C ALA A 122 -4.08 4.37 13.69
N PHE A 123 -4.81 3.44 13.05
CA PHE A 123 -4.19 2.20 12.53
C PHE A 123 -3.20 2.47 11.38
N LEU A 124 -3.45 3.48 10.54
CA LEU A 124 -2.49 3.90 9.52
C LEU A 124 -1.21 4.46 10.16
N ASP A 125 -1.37 5.37 11.12
CA ASP A 125 -0.24 6.02 11.80
C ASP A 125 0.58 5.00 12.58
N LEU A 126 -0.07 4.05 13.27
CA LEU A 126 0.59 2.96 13.97
C LEU A 126 1.37 2.06 13.00
N ALA A 127 0.77 1.72 11.86
CA ALA A 127 1.44 0.91 10.84
C ALA A 127 2.66 1.62 10.27
N LEU A 128 2.57 2.92 9.98
CA LEU A 128 3.72 3.73 9.53
C LEU A 128 4.80 3.82 10.59
N GLY A 129 4.41 4.08 11.85
CA GLY A 129 5.36 4.17 12.97
C GLY A 129 6.11 2.87 13.24
N LEU A 130 5.48 1.72 13.05
CA LEU A 130 6.08 0.41 13.24
C LEU A 130 6.89 -0.08 12.03
N THR A 131 6.52 0.31 10.82
CA THR A 131 7.15 -0.19 9.58
C THR A 131 8.64 0.15 9.55
N GLY A 132 9.04 1.38 9.89
CA GLY A 132 10.45 1.79 9.89
C GLY A 132 11.32 0.93 10.81
N PRO A 133 11.02 0.86 12.12
CA PRO A 133 11.78 0.03 13.07
C PRO A 133 11.79 -1.46 12.71
N LEU A 134 10.65 -2.03 12.31
CA LEU A 134 10.57 -3.46 11.94
C LEU A 134 11.37 -3.75 10.67
N ALA A 135 11.23 -2.93 9.64
CA ALA A 135 12.01 -3.07 8.43
C ALA A 135 13.50 -2.83 8.66
N GLY A 136 13.87 -1.88 9.53
CA GLY A 136 15.26 -1.66 9.94
C GLY A 136 15.86 -2.84 10.67
N TRP A 137 15.09 -3.49 11.55
CA TRP A 137 15.50 -4.73 12.21
C TRP A 137 15.75 -5.85 11.19
N VAL A 138 14.83 -6.04 10.23
CA VAL A 138 15.00 -7.03 9.15
C VAL A 138 16.23 -6.71 8.29
N ALA A 139 16.45 -5.43 7.93
CA ALA A 139 17.62 -4.99 7.16
C ALA A 139 18.96 -5.25 7.86
N GLY A 140 18.96 -5.43 9.17
CA GLY A 140 20.15 -5.82 9.93
C GLY A 140 20.56 -7.29 9.73
N PHE A 141 19.68 -8.15 9.24
CA PHE A 141 19.92 -9.58 9.03
C PHE A 141 19.87 -10.00 7.54
N TYR A 142 19.19 -9.24 6.72
CA TYR A 142 18.95 -9.54 5.31
C TYR A 142 19.34 -8.34 4.44
N ASP A 143 19.47 -8.56 3.14
CA ASP A 143 19.69 -7.50 2.17
C ASP A 143 18.48 -6.56 2.05
N LEU A 144 18.72 -5.32 1.61
CA LEU A 144 17.67 -4.32 1.45
C LEU A 144 16.62 -4.69 0.39
N ALA A 145 16.99 -5.52 -0.61
CA ALA A 145 16.04 -6.01 -1.59
C ALA A 145 14.95 -6.89 -0.95
N THR A 146 15.32 -7.71 0.02
CA THR A 146 14.39 -8.59 0.77
C THR A 146 13.27 -7.81 1.45
N LEU A 147 13.49 -6.55 1.85
CA LEU A 147 12.44 -5.70 2.42
C LEU A 147 11.27 -5.50 1.47
N TYR A 148 11.55 -5.30 0.18
CA TYR A 148 10.51 -5.10 -0.84
C TYR A 148 9.75 -6.38 -1.13
N LEU A 149 10.42 -7.54 -1.11
CA LEU A 149 9.75 -8.84 -1.20
C LEU A 149 8.81 -9.06 -0.01
N LEU A 150 9.29 -8.84 1.21
CA LEU A 150 8.46 -9.00 2.41
C LEU A 150 7.27 -8.03 2.42
N ALA A 151 7.49 -6.77 2.02
CA ALA A 151 6.42 -5.80 1.86
C ALA A 151 5.40 -6.26 0.82
N ALA A 152 5.83 -6.79 -0.33
CA ALA A 152 4.94 -7.34 -1.35
C ALA A 152 4.09 -8.49 -0.81
N ILE A 153 4.68 -9.40 -0.03
CA ILE A 153 3.97 -10.50 0.62
C ILE A 153 2.93 -9.97 1.62
N VAL A 154 3.29 -9.00 2.44
CA VAL A 154 2.38 -8.39 3.43
C VAL A 154 1.19 -7.72 2.75
N VAL A 155 1.43 -6.98 1.65
CA VAL A 155 0.35 -6.36 0.85
C VAL A 155 -0.51 -7.43 0.16
N ALA A 156 0.07 -8.51 -0.35
CA ALA A 156 -0.67 -9.63 -0.90
C ALA A 156 -1.54 -10.34 0.15
N LEU A 157 -1.08 -10.43 1.41
CA LEU A 157 -1.91 -10.92 2.51
C LEU A 157 -3.08 -9.97 2.82
N ALA A 158 -2.90 -8.65 2.70
CA ALA A 158 -4.01 -7.69 2.79
C ALA A 158 -5.09 -7.97 1.74
N PHE A 159 -4.67 -8.23 0.49
CA PHE A 159 -5.60 -8.63 -0.58
C PHE A 159 -6.39 -9.88 -0.19
N LEU A 160 -5.71 -10.95 0.25
CA LEU A 160 -6.37 -12.22 0.62
C LEU A 160 -7.36 -12.03 1.79
N LEU A 161 -6.99 -11.25 2.80
CA LEU A 161 -7.87 -10.97 3.94
C LEU A 161 -9.13 -10.23 3.51
N ILE A 162 -9.00 -9.14 2.75
CA ILE A 162 -10.14 -8.35 2.28
C ILE A 162 -11.02 -9.17 1.34
N PHE A 163 -10.41 -9.94 0.44
CA PHE A 163 -11.14 -10.81 -0.48
C PHE A 163 -11.98 -11.87 0.26
N ARG A 164 -11.40 -12.53 1.30
CA ARG A 164 -12.12 -13.51 2.11
C ARG A 164 -13.29 -12.91 2.86
N VAL A 165 -13.07 -11.76 3.54
CA VAL A 165 -14.12 -11.05 4.28
C VAL A 165 -15.26 -10.67 3.34
N HIS A 166 -14.94 -10.09 2.19
CA HIS A 166 -15.94 -9.69 1.21
C HIS A 166 -16.77 -10.87 0.68
N ARG A 167 -16.10 -12.00 0.40
CA ARG A 167 -16.78 -13.21 -0.04
C ARG A 167 -17.74 -13.76 1.02
N GLN A 168 -17.34 -13.76 2.29
CA GLN A 168 -18.19 -14.20 3.38
C GLN A 168 -19.43 -13.30 3.52
N GLN A 169 -19.27 -11.99 3.49
CA GLN A 169 -20.39 -11.05 3.56
C GLN A 169 -21.41 -11.25 2.43
N ARG A 170 -20.93 -11.53 1.22
CA ARG A 170 -21.83 -11.82 0.07
C ARG A 170 -22.58 -13.14 0.20
N LEU A 171 -22.03 -14.13 0.88
CA LEU A 171 -22.72 -15.41 1.12
C LEU A 171 -23.84 -15.24 2.16
N VAL A 172 -23.57 -14.55 3.26
CA VAL A 172 -24.57 -14.26 4.31
C VAL A 172 -25.73 -13.38 3.79
N ALA A 173 -25.47 -12.47 2.88
CA ALA A 173 -26.50 -11.60 2.30
C ALA A 173 -27.41 -12.28 1.26
N ARG A 174 -27.14 -13.56 0.92
CA ARG A 174 -27.94 -14.36 -0.02
C ARG A 174 -28.85 -15.40 0.66
N GLU A 175 -28.68 -15.58 1.96
CA GLU A 175 -29.56 -16.38 2.84
C GLU A 175 -30.65 -15.48 3.47
#